data_fd9c567b5b9cd039a3b2cbfd114f09a1
#
_entry.id   fd9c567b5b9cd039a3b2cbfd114f09a1
#
_cell.length_a   1.000
_cell.length_b   1.000
_cell.length_c   1.000
_cell.angle_alpha   90.00
_cell.angle_beta   90.00
_cell.angle_gamma   90.00
#
_symmetry.space_group_name_H-M   'P 1'
#
loop_
_entity.id
_entity.type
_entity.pdbx_description
1 polymer ?
#
loop_
_entity_poly.entity_id
_entity_poly.type
_entity_poly.pdbx_seq_one_letter_code
_entity_poly.pdbx_strand_id
1 'polypeptide(L)'
;DFSPPSILHAPISLTMRIFRYDPIMAQSGYDTIAVALPGHATIEDALVAVKREADGSLTFRSGNIAGMNPLTGVKANGRIVPADTTRICDLVGNGSTLTVEPVPGYDVLKDLMVSYDRYDIARVDSKPWLEADPRQGERLASGAPMGVMNSADATSLHALADVGSLQLINAMSDTYDVDNVYSGPGIALQRWVRSQDPRSGDSHVKKMFGLMQGKGGVWDEADISSIHRHGIDGSQAADSLYAARARLLAEFKFSGKSGRLVKAYSRSVKMSGNVNETTLYRSVLGPLGLGSNI
;
A
#
# COMPACT_ATOMS: atom_id res chain seq x y z
N ASP A 1 -41.74 -7.99 -0.42
CA ASP A 1 -41.17 -7.23 -1.56
C ASP A 1 -40.03 -6.39 -1.06
N PHE A 2 -38.81 -6.92 -1.19
CA PHE A 2 -37.60 -6.17 -1.00
C PHE A 2 -37.25 -5.55 -2.36
N SER A 3 -37.85 -4.42 -2.69
CA SER A 3 -37.36 -3.58 -3.78
C SER A 3 -36.13 -2.85 -3.27
N PRO A 4 -34.92 -3.06 -3.85
CA PRO A 4 -33.74 -2.29 -3.45
C PRO A 4 -34.03 -0.80 -3.69
N PRO A 5 -33.50 0.09 -2.84
CA PRO A 5 -33.77 1.51 -2.96
C PRO A 5 -33.36 2.01 -4.35
N SER A 6 -34.24 2.72 -5.00
CA SER A 6 -34.13 3.21 -6.37
C SER A 6 -32.88 4.08 -6.66
N ILE A 7 -32.20 4.54 -5.61
CA ILE A 7 -30.99 5.36 -5.67
C ILE A 7 -29.78 4.57 -6.23
N LEU A 8 -29.72 3.26 -6.03
CA LEU A 8 -28.61 2.42 -6.51
C LEU A 8 -28.66 2.14 -8.02
N HIS A 9 -29.78 2.46 -8.68
CA HIS A 9 -30.00 2.14 -10.10
C HIS A 9 -30.15 3.36 -10.99
N ALA A 10 -30.15 4.59 -10.43
CA ALA A 10 -30.21 5.79 -11.25
C ALA A 10 -28.96 5.90 -12.12
N PRO A 11 -29.10 6.06 -13.46
CA PRO A 11 -27.97 6.24 -14.35
C PRO A 11 -27.12 7.44 -13.92
N ILE A 12 -25.81 7.29 -13.98
CA ILE A 12 -24.83 8.36 -13.75
C ILE A 12 -24.24 8.78 -15.10
N SER A 13 -24.28 10.08 -15.39
CA SER A 13 -23.60 10.68 -16.54
C SER A 13 -22.42 11.48 -16.03
N LEU A 14 -21.24 11.23 -16.59
CA LEU A 14 -20.02 11.91 -16.18
C LEU A 14 -19.07 12.09 -17.35
N THR A 15 -18.08 12.94 -17.15
CA THR A 15 -16.95 13.09 -18.06
C THR A 15 -15.74 12.35 -17.50
N MET A 16 -15.24 11.35 -18.23
CA MET A 16 -14.00 10.67 -17.89
C MET A 16 -12.84 11.40 -18.54
N ARG A 17 -11.86 11.79 -17.74
CA ARG A 17 -10.57 12.30 -18.18
C ARG A 17 -9.51 11.23 -17.94
N ILE A 18 -9.11 10.51 -18.99
CA ILE A 18 -8.30 9.31 -18.92
C ILE A 18 -6.88 9.61 -19.38
N PHE A 19 -5.89 9.25 -18.57
CA PHE A 19 -4.49 9.37 -18.95
C PHE A 19 -4.16 8.40 -20.10
N ARG A 20 -3.43 8.92 -21.11
CA ARG A 20 -2.97 8.19 -22.27
C ARG A 20 -1.45 8.26 -22.36
N TYR A 21 -0.83 7.16 -22.73
CA TYR A 21 0.60 7.08 -22.99
C TYR A 21 0.88 6.15 -24.17
N ASP A 22 1.56 6.69 -25.17
CA ASP A 22 2.07 5.92 -26.31
C ASP A 22 3.56 5.62 -26.09
N PRO A 23 3.95 4.35 -25.87
CA PRO A 23 5.35 3.99 -25.63
C PRO A 23 6.24 4.14 -26.87
N ILE A 24 5.68 4.14 -28.09
CA ILE A 24 6.44 4.29 -29.34
C ILE A 24 6.86 5.75 -29.53
N MET A 25 5.91 6.67 -29.29
CA MET A 25 6.14 8.11 -29.45
C MET A 25 6.66 8.76 -28.18
N ALA A 26 6.69 8.04 -27.06
CA ALA A 26 6.99 8.55 -25.73
C ALA A 26 6.17 9.81 -25.35
N GLN A 27 4.92 9.86 -25.80
CA GLN A 27 4.01 10.97 -25.58
C GLN A 27 2.92 10.59 -24.58
N SER A 28 2.64 11.51 -23.67
CA SER A 28 1.54 11.39 -22.72
C SER A 28 0.54 12.52 -22.88
N GLY A 29 -0.73 12.26 -22.55
CA GLY A 29 -1.81 13.22 -22.63
C GLY A 29 -3.04 12.74 -21.89
N TYR A 30 -4.18 13.38 -22.16
CA TYR A 30 -5.46 12.96 -21.61
C TYR A 30 -6.53 13.00 -22.69
N ASP A 31 -7.33 11.95 -22.73
CA ASP A 31 -8.57 11.93 -23.49
C ASP A 31 -9.74 12.27 -22.55
N THR A 32 -10.70 12.99 -23.11
CA THR A 32 -11.91 13.41 -22.38
C THR A 32 -13.13 12.83 -23.07
N ILE A 33 -13.83 11.94 -22.40
CA ILE A 33 -14.93 11.15 -22.98
C ILE A 33 -16.13 11.22 -22.04
N ALA A 34 -17.30 11.60 -22.60
CA ALA A 34 -18.55 11.55 -21.86
C ALA A 34 -19.09 10.12 -21.85
N VAL A 35 -19.50 9.65 -20.67
CA VAL A 35 -20.10 8.32 -20.48
C VAL A 35 -21.38 8.39 -19.68
N ALA A 36 -22.30 7.48 -19.99
CA ALA A 36 -23.53 7.28 -19.23
C ALA A 36 -23.59 5.82 -18.79
N LEU A 37 -23.67 5.56 -17.49
CA LEU A 37 -23.51 4.25 -16.90
C LEU A 37 -24.59 3.97 -15.85
N PRO A 38 -24.86 2.70 -15.52
CA PRO A 38 -25.68 2.38 -14.35
C PRO A 38 -25.10 2.99 -13.07
N GLY A 39 -25.96 3.40 -12.14
CA GLY A 39 -25.52 4.06 -10.89
C GLY A 39 -24.59 3.23 -9.99
N HIS A 40 -24.56 1.91 -10.18
CA HIS A 40 -23.69 0.98 -9.46
C HIS A 40 -22.36 0.65 -10.21
N ALA A 41 -22.15 1.25 -11.39
CA ALA A 41 -20.98 0.96 -12.21
C ALA A 41 -19.66 1.26 -11.48
N THR A 42 -18.69 0.36 -11.67
CA THR A 42 -17.32 0.52 -11.18
C THR A 42 -16.49 1.37 -12.15
N ILE A 43 -15.29 1.73 -11.73
CA ILE A 43 -14.33 2.40 -12.63
C ILE A 43 -13.98 1.46 -13.81
N GLU A 44 -13.81 0.17 -13.54
CA GLU A 44 -13.52 -0.83 -14.57
C GLU A 44 -14.67 -0.92 -15.60
N ASP A 45 -15.93 -0.95 -15.15
CA ASP A 45 -17.09 -0.94 -16.04
C ASP A 45 -17.06 0.27 -16.98
N ALA A 46 -16.70 1.43 -16.47
CA ALA A 46 -16.55 2.65 -17.25
C ALA A 46 -15.40 2.55 -18.28
N LEU A 47 -14.24 2.04 -17.88
CA LEU A 47 -13.11 1.84 -18.78
C LEU A 47 -13.43 0.82 -19.86
N VAL A 48 -14.16 -0.24 -19.55
CA VAL A 48 -14.66 -1.23 -20.52
C VAL A 48 -15.64 -0.60 -21.50
N ALA A 49 -16.55 0.22 -21.01
CA ALA A 49 -17.51 0.95 -21.87
C ALA A 49 -16.76 1.90 -22.82
N VAL A 50 -15.81 2.69 -22.33
CA VAL A 50 -14.97 3.57 -23.14
C VAL A 50 -14.22 2.78 -24.21
N LYS A 51 -13.58 1.68 -23.81
CA LYS A 51 -12.83 0.82 -24.74
C LYS A 51 -13.71 0.23 -25.85
N ARG A 52 -14.92 -0.16 -25.51
CA ARG A 52 -15.87 -0.77 -26.45
C ARG A 52 -16.51 0.22 -27.39
N GLU A 53 -16.85 1.42 -26.88
CA GLU A 53 -17.75 2.35 -27.59
C GLU A 53 -17.03 3.57 -28.18
N ALA A 54 -15.90 3.98 -27.59
CA ALA A 54 -15.21 5.19 -27.98
C ALA A 54 -13.79 4.94 -28.51
N ASP A 55 -12.97 4.15 -27.80
CA ASP A 55 -11.58 3.95 -28.18
C ASP A 55 -11.06 2.56 -27.83
N GLY A 56 -11.06 1.67 -28.81
CA GLY A 56 -10.55 0.29 -28.67
C GLY A 56 -9.04 0.18 -28.34
N SER A 57 -8.27 1.27 -28.49
CA SER A 57 -6.83 1.28 -28.21
C SER A 57 -6.49 1.45 -26.72
N LEU A 58 -7.46 1.89 -25.88
CA LEU A 58 -7.28 2.09 -24.46
C LEU A 58 -6.79 0.82 -23.77
N THR A 59 -5.70 0.94 -23.01
CA THR A 59 -5.05 -0.19 -22.33
C THR A 59 -5.12 -0.02 -20.83
N PHE A 60 -5.66 -1.02 -20.14
CA PHE A 60 -5.75 -1.11 -18.68
C PHE A 60 -5.82 -2.57 -18.25
N ARG A 61 -5.58 -2.84 -16.98
CA ARG A 61 -5.76 -4.17 -16.41
C ARG A 61 -7.21 -4.36 -16.02
N SER A 62 -7.79 -5.47 -16.41
CA SER A 62 -9.19 -5.83 -16.20
C SER A 62 -9.31 -7.27 -15.72
N GLY A 63 -10.32 -7.52 -14.93
CA GLY A 63 -10.77 -8.86 -14.55
C GLY A 63 -10.26 -9.36 -13.22
N ASN A 64 -11.20 -9.87 -12.43
CA ASN A 64 -10.93 -10.66 -11.24
C ASN A 64 -10.79 -12.13 -11.65
N ILE A 65 -9.58 -12.66 -11.70
CA ILE A 65 -9.35 -14.06 -12.03
C ILE A 65 -9.38 -14.88 -10.75
N ALA A 66 -10.50 -15.55 -10.51
CA ALA A 66 -10.63 -16.69 -9.57
C ALA A 66 -10.04 -16.46 -8.17
N GLY A 67 -10.37 -15.34 -7.51
CA GLY A 67 -9.94 -15.06 -6.14
C GLY A 67 -8.49 -14.60 -5.99
N MET A 68 -7.77 -14.40 -7.09
CA MET A 68 -6.55 -13.59 -7.08
C MET A 68 -6.96 -12.14 -7.19
N ASN A 69 -6.53 -11.34 -6.23
CA ASN A 69 -6.80 -9.91 -6.20
C ASN A 69 -6.22 -9.27 -7.47
N PRO A 70 -7.04 -8.67 -8.33
CA PRO A 70 -6.57 -8.18 -9.60
C PRO A 70 -5.66 -6.97 -9.39
N LEU A 71 -4.64 -6.87 -10.23
CA LEU A 71 -3.76 -5.69 -10.27
C LEU A 71 -4.46 -4.53 -11.01
N THR A 72 -5.71 -4.25 -10.65
CA THR A 72 -6.60 -3.27 -11.31
C THR A 72 -6.47 -1.87 -10.73
N GLY A 73 -5.44 -1.61 -9.94
CA GLY A 73 -5.24 -0.31 -9.31
C GLY A 73 -5.13 0.83 -10.29
N VAL A 74 -5.80 1.93 -9.96
CA VAL A 74 -5.74 3.21 -10.67
C VAL A 74 -5.70 4.37 -9.67
N LYS A 75 -5.23 5.53 -10.12
CA LYS A 75 -5.37 6.78 -9.37
C LYS A 75 -6.60 7.52 -9.90
N ALA A 76 -7.67 7.57 -9.11
CA ALA A 76 -8.93 8.21 -9.43
C ALA A 76 -9.11 9.49 -8.60
N ASN A 77 -9.14 10.66 -9.25
CA ASN A 77 -9.22 11.97 -8.58
C ASN A 77 -8.22 12.11 -7.41
N GLY A 78 -6.98 11.65 -7.61
CA GLY A 78 -5.91 11.72 -6.62
C GLY A 78 -5.90 10.60 -5.56
N ARG A 79 -6.89 9.70 -5.55
CA ARG A 79 -6.93 8.53 -4.67
C ARG A 79 -6.48 7.28 -5.41
N ILE A 80 -5.70 6.44 -4.75
CA ILE A 80 -5.35 5.12 -5.26
C ILE A 80 -6.45 4.16 -4.84
N VAL A 81 -7.07 3.52 -5.83
CA VAL A 81 -8.22 2.63 -5.61
C VAL A 81 -8.18 1.45 -6.59
N PRO A 82 -8.74 0.29 -6.21
CA PRO A 82 -8.97 -0.81 -7.16
C PRO A 82 -10.14 -0.45 -8.09
N ALA A 83 -9.92 -0.55 -9.41
CA ALA A 83 -10.90 -0.14 -10.40
C ALA A 83 -12.10 -1.08 -10.49
N ASP A 84 -11.89 -2.36 -10.20
CA ASP A 84 -12.91 -3.44 -10.29
C ASP A 84 -13.96 -3.39 -9.18
N THR A 85 -13.62 -2.86 -8.02
CA THR A 85 -14.51 -2.83 -6.84
C THR A 85 -14.98 -1.43 -6.46
N THR A 86 -14.29 -0.37 -6.92
CA THR A 86 -14.63 1.01 -6.57
C THR A 86 -15.74 1.54 -7.47
N ARG A 87 -16.89 1.84 -6.88
CA ARG A 87 -18.03 2.44 -7.60
C ARG A 87 -17.76 3.92 -7.88
N ILE A 88 -18.16 4.35 -9.07
CA ILE A 88 -17.99 5.74 -9.51
C ILE A 88 -18.77 6.70 -8.60
N CYS A 89 -19.98 6.32 -8.19
CA CYS A 89 -20.83 7.15 -7.34
C CYS A 89 -20.23 7.43 -5.94
N ASP A 90 -19.27 6.61 -5.50
CA ASP A 90 -18.54 6.83 -4.23
C ASP A 90 -17.42 7.88 -4.37
N LEU A 91 -17.03 8.21 -5.59
CA LEU A 91 -15.96 9.17 -5.91
C LEU A 91 -16.49 10.51 -6.42
N VAL A 92 -17.49 10.48 -7.26
CA VAL A 92 -18.03 11.68 -7.96
C VAL A 92 -19.54 11.65 -8.07
N GLY A 93 -20.14 12.86 -8.12
CA GLY A 93 -21.56 13.02 -8.39
C GLY A 93 -21.89 13.00 -9.90
N ASN A 94 -23.19 12.97 -10.20
CA ASN A 94 -23.69 13.06 -11.58
C ASN A 94 -23.26 14.40 -12.22
N GLY A 95 -22.85 14.36 -13.48
CA GLY A 95 -22.35 15.52 -14.24
C GLY A 95 -20.91 15.94 -13.90
N SER A 96 -20.25 15.24 -13.01
CA SER A 96 -18.87 15.56 -12.60
C SER A 96 -17.82 14.98 -13.55
N THR A 97 -16.57 15.39 -13.34
CA THR A 97 -15.41 14.81 -14.04
C THR A 97 -14.70 13.81 -13.15
N LEU A 98 -14.42 12.62 -13.68
CA LEU A 98 -13.57 11.61 -13.07
C LEU A 98 -12.24 11.54 -13.83
N THR A 99 -11.16 11.95 -13.19
CA THR A 99 -9.82 11.81 -13.75
C THR A 99 -9.25 10.46 -13.33
N VAL A 100 -8.83 9.65 -14.32
CA VAL A 100 -8.24 8.33 -14.10
C VAL A 100 -6.81 8.32 -14.66
N GLU A 101 -5.86 7.98 -13.78
CA GLU A 101 -4.43 7.96 -14.07
C GLU A 101 -3.84 6.60 -13.66
N PRO A 102 -2.67 6.21 -14.20
CA PRO A 102 -1.96 5.02 -13.72
C PRO A 102 -1.54 5.19 -12.26
N VAL A 103 -1.34 4.08 -11.54
CA VAL A 103 -0.79 4.12 -10.19
C VAL A 103 0.62 4.72 -10.22
N PRO A 104 0.94 5.67 -9.31
CA PRO A 104 2.26 6.28 -9.26
C PRO A 104 3.32 5.30 -8.71
N GLY A 105 4.59 5.60 -8.95
CA GLY A 105 5.72 4.83 -8.45
C GLY A 105 6.05 3.58 -9.26
N TYR A 106 5.39 3.38 -10.39
CA TYR A 106 5.62 2.28 -11.33
C TYR A 106 5.83 2.79 -12.75
N ASP A 107 6.61 2.07 -13.55
CA ASP A 107 6.83 2.41 -14.95
C ASP A 107 5.56 2.20 -15.76
N VAL A 108 5.12 3.22 -16.47
CA VAL A 108 3.95 3.15 -17.34
C VAL A 108 4.32 2.42 -18.62
N LEU A 109 3.65 1.31 -18.89
CA LEU A 109 3.83 0.53 -20.12
C LEU A 109 3.00 1.09 -21.27
N LYS A 110 1.73 1.35 -21.02
CA LYS A 110 0.80 1.98 -21.96
C LYS A 110 -0.46 2.43 -21.22
N ASP A 111 -0.89 3.66 -21.44
CA ASP A 111 -2.09 4.25 -20.83
C ASP A 111 -2.15 4.04 -19.29
N LEU A 112 -3.07 3.25 -18.78
CA LEU A 112 -3.25 2.96 -17.37
C LEU A 112 -2.49 1.69 -16.91
N MET A 113 -1.85 0.99 -17.84
CA MET A 113 -1.12 -0.23 -17.53
C MET A 113 0.31 0.07 -17.10
N VAL A 114 0.71 -0.41 -15.92
CA VAL A 114 2.05 -0.25 -15.34
C VAL A 114 2.76 -1.59 -15.18
N SER A 115 4.11 -1.57 -15.12
CA SER A 115 4.93 -2.73 -14.73
C SER A 115 5.04 -2.81 -13.21
N TYR A 116 4.86 -4.01 -12.66
CA TYR A 116 5.09 -4.31 -11.24
C TYR A 116 6.41 -5.05 -10.99
N ASP A 117 7.28 -5.19 -12.00
CA ASP A 117 8.52 -5.97 -11.89
C ASP A 117 9.40 -5.51 -10.73
N ARG A 118 9.55 -4.20 -10.57
CA ARG A 118 10.31 -3.60 -9.45
C ARG A 118 9.76 -4.01 -8.08
N TYR A 119 8.43 -4.00 -7.94
CA TYR A 119 7.79 -4.45 -6.71
C TYR A 119 8.01 -5.93 -6.47
N ASP A 120 7.84 -6.76 -7.49
CA ASP A 120 8.00 -8.21 -7.38
C ASP A 120 9.43 -8.61 -7.04
N ILE A 121 10.43 -7.95 -7.61
CA ILE A 121 11.83 -8.12 -7.23
C ILE A 121 12.04 -7.78 -5.75
N ALA A 122 11.59 -6.60 -5.30
CA ALA A 122 11.73 -6.18 -3.91
C ALA A 122 11.00 -7.14 -2.95
N ARG A 123 9.83 -7.65 -3.35
CA ARG A 123 9.05 -8.62 -2.58
C ARG A 123 9.79 -9.96 -2.45
N VAL A 124 10.34 -10.48 -3.54
CA VAL A 124 11.10 -11.72 -3.54
C VAL A 124 12.37 -11.59 -2.70
N ASP A 125 13.12 -10.51 -2.86
CA ASP A 125 14.34 -10.24 -2.10
C ASP A 125 14.09 -10.13 -0.60
N SER A 126 12.95 -9.60 -0.21
CA SER A 126 12.56 -9.49 1.21
C SER A 126 12.07 -10.81 1.82
N LYS A 127 11.88 -11.86 1.01
CA LYS A 127 11.44 -13.21 1.44
C LYS A 127 10.21 -13.15 2.36
N PRO A 128 9.07 -12.62 1.89
CA PRO A 128 7.92 -12.31 2.74
C PRO A 128 7.04 -13.53 3.03
N TRP A 129 7.40 -14.70 2.53
CA TRP A 129 6.66 -15.92 2.81
C TRP A 129 6.84 -16.36 4.25
N LEU A 130 5.87 -17.09 4.74
CA LEU A 130 5.87 -17.61 6.09
C LEU A 130 6.91 -18.73 6.23
N GLU A 131 7.87 -18.55 7.12
CA GLU A 131 8.78 -19.61 7.58
C GLU A 131 8.26 -20.09 8.95
N ALA A 132 7.50 -21.18 8.97
CA ALA A 132 6.81 -21.66 10.15
C ALA A 132 7.39 -22.96 10.71
N ASP A 133 8.48 -23.47 10.16
CA ASP A 133 9.10 -24.74 10.59
C ASP A 133 10.12 -24.49 11.71
N PRO A 134 9.77 -24.80 12.97
CA PRO A 134 10.70 -24.66 14.07
C PRO A 134 11.78 -25.76 13.97
N ARG A 135 13.01 -25.35 13.69
CA ARG A 135 14.16 -26.26 13.68
C ARG A 135 14.73 -26.39 15.09
N GLN A 136 14.98 -27.63 15.53
CA GLN A 136 15.76 -27.96 16.73
C GLN A 136 15.69 -26.95 17.89
N GLY A 137 14.55 -26.86 18.56
CA GLY A 137 14.36 -26.00 19.72
C GLY A 137 13.87 -24.58 19.41
N GLU A 138 13.73 -24.23 18.14
CA GLU A 138 13.04 -23.00 17.75
C GLU A 138 11.53 -23.11 18.06
N ARG A 139 10.96 -22.04 18.61
CA ARG A 139 9.55 -21.98 18.95
C ARG A 139 8.81 -21.09 17.95
N LEU A 140 7.55 -21.40 17.70
CA LEU A 140 6.65 -20.45 17.06
C LEU A 140 6.52 -19.19 17.94
N ALA A 141 6.42 -18.04 17.33
CA ALA A 141 6.36 -16.75 18.05
C ALA A 141 5.26 -16.69 19.13
N SER A 142 4.16 -17.43 18.94
CA SER A 142 3.05 -17.53 19.89
C SER A 142 3.05 -18.82 20.73
N GLY A 143 3.95 -19.77 20.45
CA GLY A 143 3.86 -21.13 20.99
C GLY A 143 2.67 -21.94 20.49
N ALA A 144 1.89 -21.42 19.54
CA ALA A 144 0.72 -22.07 18.99
C ALA A 144 1.08 -23.14 17.94
N PRO A 145 0.23 -24.15 17.73
CA PRO A 145 0.38 -25.09 16.62
C PRO A 145 0.29 -24.38 15.28
N MET A 146 1.06 -24.85 14.29
CA MET A 146 0.98 -24.36 12.92
C MET A 146 -0.47 -24.41 12.39
N GLY A 147 -0.87 -23.36 11.70
CA GLY A 147 -2.17 -23.27 11.02
C GLY A 147 -3.30 -22.67 11.85
N VAL A 148 -3.08 -22.33 13.12
CA VAL A 148 -4.11 -21.72 13.96
C VAL A 148 -3.93 -20.20 13.98
N MET A 149 -4.88 -19.48 13.39
CA MET A 149 -5.01 -18.03 13.54
C MET A 149 -6.19 -17.74 14.47
N ASN A 150 -5.93 -17.18 15.64
CA ASN A 150 -6.92 -17.06 16.71
C ASN A 150 -7.49 -15.66 16.91
N SER A 151 -7.13 -14.67 16.10
CA SER A 151 -7.63 -13.31 16.29
C SER A 151 -8.23 -12.73 15.01
N ALA A 152 -9.33 -11.99 15.17
CA ALA A 152 -9.93 -11.20 14.10
C ALA A 152 -8.92 -10.19 13.52
N ASP A 153 -8.06 -9.62 14.36
CA ASP A 153 -7.03 -8.67 13.96
C ASP A 153 -5.98 -9.32 13.04
N ALA A 154 -5.54 -10.56 13.36
CA ALA A 154 -4.62 -11.28 12.49
C ALA A 154 -5.26 -11.58 11.12
N THR A 155 -6.54 -11.91 11.08
CA THR A 155 -7.27 -12.16 9.83
C THR A 155 -7.37 -10.90 8.98
N SER A 156 -7.70 -9.76 9.57
CA SER A 156 -7.80 -8.50 8.84
C SER A 156 -6.43 -8.03 8.32
N LEU A 157 -5.37 -8.15 9.11
CA LEU A 157 -4.01 -7.85 8.68
C LEU A 157 -3.55 -8.75 7.52
N HIS A 158 -3.94 -10.03 7.53
CA HIS A 158 -3.61 -10.94 6.42
C HIS A 158 -4.37 -10.60 5.15
N ALA A 159 -5.63 -10.17 5.25
CA ALA A 159 -6.40 -9.70 4.10
C ALA A 159 -5.75 -8.44 3.48
N LEU A 160 -5.32 -7.50 4.33
CA LEU A 160 -4.61 -6.30 3.89
C LEU A 160 -3.24 -6.62 3.23
N ALA A 161 -2.62 -7.72 3.60
CA ALA A 161 -1.30 -8.15 3.09
C ALA A 161 -1.39 -9.09 1.88
N ASP A 162 -2.52 -9.13 1.16
CA ASP A 162 -2.59 -9.83 -0.12
C ASP A 162 -1.79 -9.08 -1.22
N VAL A 163 -1.43 -9.80 -2.29
CA VAL A 163 -0.51 -9.26 -3.31
C VAL A 163 -1.04 -8.00 -3.97
N GLY A 164 -2.33 -7.96 -4.30
CA GLY A 164 -2.95 -6.82 -4.96
C GLY A 164 -2.99 -5.59 -4.05
N SER A 165 -3.42 -5.76 -2.81
CA SER A 165 -3.48 -4.69 -1.81
C SER A 165 -2.09 -4.11 -1.52
N LEU A 166 -1.06 -4.94 -1.38
CA LEU A 166 0.30 -4.47 -1.11
C LEU A 166 0.89 -3.62 -2.24
N GLN A 167 0.60 -3.96 -3.49
CA GLN A 167 1.02 -3.15 -4.63
C GLN A 167 0.33 -1.79 -4.65
N LEU A 168 -0.96 -1.74 -4.31
CA LEU A 168 -1.69 -0.47 -4.18
C LEU A 168 -1.16 0.37 -3.01
N ILE A 169 -0.88 -0.26 -1.86
CA ILE A 169 -0.30 0.43 -0.70
C ILE A 169 1.07 1.01 -1.03
N ASN A 170 1.88 0.34 -1.83
CA ASN A 170 3.14 0.92 -2.32
C ASN A 170 2.90 2.20 -3.13
N ALA A 171 1.90 2.20 -4.01
CA ALA A 171 1.55 3.36 -4.81
C ALA A 171 0.97 4.54 -3.99
N MET A 172 0.51 4.28 -2.77
CA MET A 172 0.01 5.32 -1.85
C MET A 172 1.13 6.16 -1.21
N SER A 173 2.38 5.71 -1.30
CA SER A 173 3.54 6.42 -0.76
C SER A 173 4.04 7.47 -1.73
N ASP A 174 4.25 8.68 -1.23
CA ASP A 174 4.89 9.75 -2.00
C ASP A 174 6.42 9.56 -2.15
N THR A 175 7.00 8.58 -1.43
CA THR A 175 8.45 8.34 -1.41
C THR A 175 8.88 7.05 -2.10
N TYR A 176 7.94 6.22 -2.54
CA TYR A 176 8.26 4.90 -3.10
C TYR A 176 9.15 4.96 -4.35
N ASP A 177 8.98 5.97 -5.18
CA ASP A 177 9.71 6.11 -6.45
C ASP A 177 10.99 6.97 -6.34
N VAL A 178 11.19 7.67 -5.22
CA VAL A 178 12.29 8.64 -5.08
C VAL A 178 13.62 7.95 -4.77
N ASP A 179 13.60 6.80 -4.09
CA ASP A 179 14.80 6.07 -3.69
C ASP A 179 14.67 4.59 -4.06
N ASN A 180 15.52 4.12 -5.00
CA ASN A 180 15.59 2.72 -5.41
C ASN A 180 15.96 1.75 -4.28
N VAL A 181 16.32 2.25 -3.12
CA VAL A 181 16.65 1.45 -1.93
C VAL A 181 15.44 1.17 -1.08
N TYR A 182 14.45 2.08 -1.06
CA TYR A 182 13.24 1.89 -0.28
C TYR A 182 12.30 0.89 -0.97
N SER A 183 11.92 -0.15 -0.23
CA SER A 183 11.05 -1.21 -0.76
C SER A 183 9.56 -0.84 -0.81
N GLY A 184 9.17 0.29 -0.23
CA GLY A 184 7.80 0.78 -0.17
C GLY A 184 7.01 0.33 1.06
N PRO A 185 5.91 1.04 1.38
CA PRO A 185 5.09 0.76 2.56
C PRO A 185 4.39 -0.60 2.47
N GLY A 186 4.03 -1.08 1.29
CA GLY A 186 3.43 -2.41 1.12
C GLY A 186 4.37 -3.53 1.54
N ILE A 187 5.64 -3.48 1.14
CA ILE A 187 6.65 -4.47 1.58
C ILE A 187 6.90 -4.35 3.09
N ALA A 188 7.00 -3.13 3.63
CA ALA A 188 7.16 -2.92 5.06
C ALA A 188 5.96 -3.48 5.85
N LEU A 189 4.75 -3.25 5.36
CA LEU A 189 3.53 -3.81 5.93
C LEU A 189 3.54 -5.34 5.90
N GLN A 190 3.93 -5.95 4.79
CA GLN A 190 4.00 -7.41 4.68
C GLN A 190 5.00 -8.00 5.68
N ARG A 191 6.16 -7.39 5.85
CA ARG A 191 7.14 -7.78 6.88
C ARG A 191 6.54 -7.67 8.28
N TRP A 192 5.81 -6.59 8.55
CA TRP A 192 5.11 -6.42 9.81
C TRP A 192 4.08 -7.53 10.05
N VAL A 193 3.20 -7.79 9.09
CA VAL A 193 2.18 -8.86 9.19
C VAL A 193 2.84 -10.22 9.45
N ARG A 194 3.93 -10.55 8.73
CA ARG A 194 4.66 -11.80 8.96
C ARG A 194 5.30 -11.86 10.34
N SER A 195 5.80 -10.74 10.86
CA SER A 195 6.35 -10.69 12.22
C SER A 195 5.29 -10.86 13.32
N GLN A 196 4.03 -10.52 13.03
CA GLN A 196 2.90 -10.68 13.95
C GLN A 196 2.17 -12.02 13.78
N ASP A 197 2.46 -12.78 12.72
CA ASP A 197 1.80 -14.06 12.47
C ASP A 197 2.19 -15.08 13.55
N PRO A 198 1.23 -15.63 14.30
CA PRO A 198 1.51 -16.60 15.37
C PRO A 198 2.18 -17.89 14.88
N ARG A 199 2.14 -18.14 13.58
CA ARG A 199 2.79 -19.30 12.93
C ARG A 199 4.24 -19.03 12.53
N SER A 200 4.72 -17.79 12.60
CA SER A 200 6.12 -17.44 12.30
C SER A 200 7.06 -17.99 13.36
N GLY A 201 8.18 -18.59 12.93
CA GLY A 201 9.26 -18.99 13.82
C GLY A 201 10.02 -17.77 14.35
N ASP A 202 10.65 -17.91 15.52
CA ASP A 202 11.40 -16.82 16.18
C ASP A 202 12.51 -16.24 15.30
N SER A 203 13.20 -17.08 14.54
CA SER A 203 14.26 -16.63 13.62
C SER A 203 13.69 -15.80 12.48
N HIS A 204 12.51 -16.20 11.96
CA HIS A 204 11.83 -15.46 10.91
C HIS A 204 11.33 -14.10 11.39
N VAL A 205 10.75 -14.05 12.60
CA VAL A 205 10.34 -12.79 13.24
C VAL A 205 11.52 -11.84 13.38
N LYS A 206 12.66 -12.30 13.91
CA LYS A 206 13.86 -11.48 14.03
C LYS A 206 14.37 -10.97 12.69
N LYS A 207 14.32 -11.81 11.64
CA LYS A 207 14.70 -11.42 10.28
C LYS A 207 13.77 -10.31 9.73
N MET A 208 12.45 -10.45 9.90
CA MET A 208 11.49 -9.42 9.46
C MET A 208 11.73 -8.10 10.18
N PHE A 209 11.96 -8.11 11.49
CA PHE A 209 12.33 -6.91 12.24
C PHE A 209 13.64 -6.29 11.75
N GLY A 210 14.67 -7.08 11.50
CA GLY A 210 15.94 -6.61 10.95
C GLY A 210 15.79 -5.92 9.60
N LEU A 211 14.96 -6.47 8.71
CA LEU A 211 14.66 -5.87 7.41
C LEU A 211 13.83 -4.59 7.51
N MET A 212 12.94 -4.49 8.48
CA MET A 212 12.16 -3.25 8.72
C MET A 212 13.02 -2.14 9.35
N GLN A 213 14.03 -2.49 10.14
CA GLN A 213 14.94 -1.53 10.76
C GLN A 213 16.02 -1.02 9.80
N GLY A 214 16.47 -1.88 8.89
CA GLY A 214 17.60 -1.62 8.01
C GLY A 214 17.31 -0.57 6.94
N LYS A 215 18.33 -0.30 6.14
CA LYS A 215 18.23 0.56 4.95
C LYS A 215 17.17 -0.02 4.00
N GLY A 216 16.31 0.83 3.45
CA GLY A 216 15.16 0.41 2.65
C GLY A 216 13.99 -0.13 3.48
N GLY A 217 14.01 0.06 4.80
CA GLY A 217 12.96 -0.36 5.71
C GLY A 217 11.90 0.71 5.99
N VAL A 218 11.13 0.49 7.05
CA VAL A 218 9.98 1.36 7.40
C VAL A 218 10.38 2.79 7.77
N TRP A 219 11.63 3.03 8.14
CA TRP A 219 12.15 4.35 8.50
C TRP A 219 12.42 5.24 7.28
N ASP A 220 12.51 4.65 6.09
CA ASP A 220 12.72 5.40 4.86
C ASP A 220 11.38 5.92 4.27
N GLU A 221 10.22 5.50 4.82
CA GLU A 221 8.96 6.17 4.54
C GLU A 221 8.95 7.57 5.14
N ALA A 222 8.91 8.59 4.28
CA ALA A 222 9.00 9.97 4.74
C ALA A 222 7.73 10.44 5.46
N ASP A 223 6.58 10.04 4.97
CA ASP A 223 5.28 10.47 5.50
C ASP A 223 4.22 9.36 5.45
N ILE A 224 4.18 8.56 6.51
CA ILE A 224 3.13 7.54 6.66
C ILE A 224 1.73 8.18 6.68
N SER A 225 1.59 9.41 7.17
CA SER A 225 0.29 10.07 7.26
C SER A 225 -0.33 10.34 5.90
N SER A 226 0.47 10.49 4.86
CA SER A 226 -0.01 10.67 3.49
C SER A 226 -0.81 9.46 2.99
N ILE A 227 -0.47 8.28 3.48
CA ILE A 227 -1.15 7.03 3.10
C ILE A 227 -2.60 7.01 3.57
N HIS A 228 -2.93 7.64 4.70
CA HIS A 228 -4.31 7.74 5.21
C HIS A 228 -5.31 8.35 4.22
N ARG A 229 -4.87 9.24 3.32
CA ARG A 229 -5.77 9.90 2.35
C ARG A 229 -6.37 8.95 1.31
N HIS A 230 -5.88 7.72 1.22
CA HIS A 230 -6.28 6.73 0.21
C HIS A 230 -7.40 5.78 0.68
N GLY A 231 -8.20 6.20 1.65
CA GLY A 231 -9.37 5.46 2.11
C GLY A 231 -9.06 4.45 3.23
N ILE A 232 -9.90 3.45 3.37
CA ILE A 232 -9.85 2.51 4.50
C ILE A 232 -8.56 1.69 4.49
N ASP A 233 -8.19 1.14 3.33
CA ASP A 233 -6.96 0.32 3.20
C ASP A 233 -5.71 1.14 3.49
N GLY A 234 -5.66 2.38 3.03
CA GLY A 234 -4.59 3.32 3.33
C GLY A 234 -4.51 3.64 4.82
N SER A 235 -5.64 3.87 5.49
CA SER A 235 -5.67 4.13 6.92
C SER A 235 -5.18 2.92 7.72
N GLN A 236 -5.63 1.72 7.40
CA GLN A 236 -5.19 0.49 8.07
C GLN A 236 -3.70 0.21 7.85
N ALA A 237 -3.21 0.46 6.64
CA ALA A 237 -1.79 0.33 6.31
C ALA A 237 -0.94 1.31 7.12
N ALA A 238 -1.33 2.58 7.18
CA ALA A 238 -0.64 3.61 7.92
C ALA A 238 -0.60 3.30 9.44
N ASP A 239 -1.73 2.89 10.02
CA ASP A 239 -1.80 2.51 11.43
C ASP A 239 -0.87 1.32 11.75
N SER A 240 -0.83 0.33 10.86
CA SER A 240 0.07 -0.82 10.98
C SER A 240 1.55 -0.42 10.89
N LEU A 241 1.91 0.52 10.00
CA LEU A 241 3.27 1.04 9.88
C LEU A 241 3.68 1.88 11.09
N TYR A 242 2.76 2.66 11.66
CA TYR A 242 3.00 3.35 12.94
C TYR A 242 3.20 2.37 14.09
N ALA A 243 2.41 1.30 14.15
CA ALA A 243 2.58 0.24 15.15
C ALA A 243 3.94 -0.46 14.99
N ALA A 244 4.36 -0.75 13.75
CA ALA A 244 5.68 -1.30 13.46
C ALA A 244 6.82 -0.40 13.95
N ARG A 245 6.77 0.91 13.63
CA ARG A 245 7.75 1.88 14.12
C ARG A 245 7.77 1.98 15.65
N ALA A 246 6.61 2.01 16.29
CA ALA A 246 6.51 2.06 17.74
C ALA A 246 7.14 0.82 18.39
N ARG A 247 6.90 -0.36 17.82
CA ARG A 247 7.49 -1.62 18.29
C ARG A 247 9.00 -1.63 18.13
N LEU A 248 9.52 -1.24 16.96
CA LEU A 248 10.94 -1.16 16.69
C LEU A 248 11.65 -0.18 17.64
N LEU A 249 11.05 0.98 17.92
CA LEU A 249 11.58 1.93 18.91
C LEU A 249 11.58 1.37 20.33
N ALA A 250 10.57 0.59 20.71
CA ALA A 250 10.49 -0.02 22.04
C ALA A 250 11.59 -1.08 22.25
N GLU A 251 11.96 -1.80 21.18
CA GLU A 251 13.02 -2.80 21.22
C GLU A 251 14.43 -2.20 21.13
N PHE A 252 14.54 -0.95 20.71
CA PHE A 252 15.81 -0.26 20.60
C PHE A 252 16.37 0.03 21.99
N LYS A 253 17.37 -0.74 22.38
CA LYS A 253 18.02 -0.61 23.70
C LYS A 253 19.07 0.50 23.66
N PHE A 254 18.66 1.74 23.83
CA PHE A 254 19.59 2.82 24.10
C PHE A 254 20.19 2.69 25.49
N SER A 255 21.51 2.56 25.61
CA SER A 255 22.21 2.57 26.89
C SER A 255 22.84 3.94 27.16
N GLY A 256 22.89 4.35 28.44
CA GLY A 256 23.64 5.53 28.88
C GLY A 256 22.99 6.89 28.59
N LYS A 257 23.83 7.93 28.43
CA LYS A 257 23.40 9.32 28.22
C LYS A 257 22.65 9.52 26.89
N SER A 258 23.09 8.86 25.85
CA SER A 258 22.49 8.93 24.51
C SER A 258 21.06 8.38 24.51
N GLY A 259 20.80 7.26 25.20
CA GLY A 259 19.46 6.69 25.30
C GLY A 259 18.46 7.58 26.04
N ARG A 260 18.91 8.33 27.05
CA ARG A 260 18.08 9.32 27.75
C ARG A 260 17.72 10.50 26.86
N LEU A 261 18.66 10.99 26.05
CA LEU A 261 18.46 12.08 25.10
C LEU A 261 17.47 11.70 24.01
N VAL A 262 17.61 10.52 23.42
CA VAL A 262 16.69 10.02 22.38
C VAL A 262 15.27 9.80 22.94
N LYS A 263 15.14 9.23 24.15
CA LYS A 263 13.84 9.09 24.82
C LYS A 263 13.20 10.44 25.16
N ALA A 264 13.97 11.43 25.60
CA ALA A 264 13.49 12.76 25.88
C ALA A 264 13.03 13.48 24.61
N TYR A 265 13.82 13.37 23.54
CA TYR A 265 13.49 13.94 22.23
C TYR A 265 12.25 13.26 21.62
N SER A 266 12.16 11.94 21.65
CA SER A 266 10.98 11.20 21.19
C SER A 266 9.69 11.59 21.92
N ARG A 267 9.75 11.87 23.22
CA ARG A 267 8.61 12.41 23.99
C ARG A 267 8.24 13.82 23.54
N SER A 268 9.23 14.68 23.34
CA SER A 268 9.04 16.06 22.87
C SER A 268 8.38 16.09 21.50
N VAL A 269 8.82 15.25 20.58
CA VAL A 269 8.28 15.10 19.22
C VAL A 269 6.83 14.61 19.23
N LYS A 270 6.49 13.60 20.08
CA LYS A 270 5.12 13.16 20.28
C LYS A 270 4.18 14.26 20.80
N MET A 271 4.71 15.16 21.62
CA MET A 271 3.93 16.27 22.20
C MET A 271 3.74 17.44 21.22
N SER A 272 4.65 17.64 20.26
CA SER A 272 4.58 18.79 19.35
C SER A 272 3.75 18.54 18.08
N GLY A 273 3.41 17.29 17.76
CA GLY A 273 2.58 16.92 16.59
C GLY A 273 3.17 17.21 15.21
N ASN A 274 4.30 17.91 15.14
CA ASN A 274 4.85 18.47 13.91
C ASN A 274 6.10 17.76 13.34
N VAL A 275 6.62 16.76 14.04
CA VAL A 275 7.84 16.05 13.59
C VAL A 275 7.57 14.56 13.70
N ASN A 276 7.63 13.86 12.57
CA ASN A 276 7.48 12.43 12.55
C ASN A 276 8.75 11.69 13.03
N GLU A 277 8.59 10.43 13.35
CA GLU A 277 9.68 9.56 13.85
C GLU A 277 10.81 9.40 12.82
N THR A 278 10.52 9.54 11.53
CA THR A 278 11.48 9.53 10.44
C THR A 278 12.44 10.70 10.50
N THR A 279 11.93 11.89 10.87
CA THR A 279 12.77 13.08 11.06
C THR A 279 13.75 12.87 12.21
N LEU A 280 13.31 12.25 13.31
CA LEU A 280 14.18 11.87 14.42
C LEU A 280 15.29 10.92 13.94
N TYR A 281 14.92 9.88 13.19
CA TYR A 281 15.87 8.91 12.69
C TYR A 281 16.90 9.54 11.75
N ARG A 282 16.44 10.29 10.75
CA ARG A 282 17.31 10.93 9.76
C ARG A 282 18.17 12.06 10.34
N SER A 283 17.60 12.84 11.27
CA SER A 283 18.29 14.04 11.80
C SER A 283 19.20 13.75 13.00
N VAL A 284 18.91 12.71 13.77
CA VAL A 284 19.63 12.44 15.03
C VAL A 284 20.35 11.09 14.98
N LEU A 285 19.67 10.02 14.61
CA LEU A 285 20.25 8.68 14.68
C LEU A 285 21.19 8.39 13.51
N GLY A 286 20.85 8.84 12.29
CA GLY A 286 21.70 8.68 11.12
C GLY A 286 23.05 9.38 11.25
N PRO A 287 23.11 10.69 11.57
CA PRO A 287 24.36 11.42 11.76
C PRO A 287 25.22 10.91 12.91
N LEU A 288 24.61 10.28 13.94
CA LEU A 288 25.34 9.68 15.05
C LEU A 288 25.88 8.27 14.73
N GLY A 289 25.70 7.79 13.50
CA GLY A 289 26.12 6.42 13.10
C GLY A 289 25.33 5.30 13.82
N LEU A 290 24.27 5.65 14.54
CA LEU A 290 23.47 4.71 15.30
C LEU A 290 22.44 3.98 14.42
N GLY A 291 22.28 4.41 13.16
CA GLY A 291 21.41 3.76 12.17
C GLY A 291 22.11 2.76 11.27
N SER A 292 23.43 2.69 11.28
CA SER A 292 24.19 1.80 10.40
C SER A 292 24.54 0.44 11.02
N ASN A 293 24.26 0.25 12.31
CA ASN A 293 24.54 -0.97 13.07
C ASN A 293 23.26 -1.65 13.57
N ILE A 294 22.12 -1.38 12.95
CA ILE A 294 20.85 -2.01 13.30
C ILE A 294 20.38 -2.84 12.12
#